data_8a3125f9e4bc582b48696fe9cdf770a5
#
_entry.id   8a3125f9e4bc582b48696fe9cdf770a5
#
_cell.length_a   1.000
_cell.length_b   1.000
_cell.length_c   1.000
_cell.angle_alpha   90.00
_cell.angle_beta   90.00
_cell.angle_gamma   90.00
#
_symmetry.space_group_name_H-M   'P 1'
#
loop_
_entity.id
_entity.type
_entity.pdbx_description
1 polymer ?
#
loop_
_entity_poly.entity_id
_entity_poly.type
_entity_poly.pdbx_seq_one_letter_code
_entity_poly.pdbx_strand_id
1 'polypeptide(L)'
;MKILGILQREYPDARVTLDFKDPLQLLIATILAAQCTDERVNLVTKDLFKKYPKTSDYARADLKTLEGEIRSTGFFRNKAKSIIGCGQALVQKFNGQVPRTLEELTTLPGVGRKTANIILGNAFGQQAIAVDTHVKRVTHRLGWAKSDDPDKIEFELMEVIPQNRWTLACHQIVFHGRRVCMAKKPQCSTCPVAKLCPKIGVVEKE
;
A
#
# COMPACT_ATOMS: atom_id res chain seq x y z
N MET A 1 -14.67 -2.66 -17.36
CA MET A 1 -13.58 -3.22 -18.21
C MET A 1 -12.88 -2.19 -19.09
N LYS A 2 -13.58 -1.30 -19.83
CA LYS A 2 -12.95 -0.29 -20.71
C LYS A 2 -11.98 0.64 -19.95
N ILE A 3 -12.37 1.13 -18.76
CA ILE A 3 -11.51 2.03 -17.95
C ILE A 3 -10.21 1.34 -17.54
N LEU A 4 -10.24 0.09 -17.07
CA LEU A 4 -9.03 -0.66 -16.71
C LEU A 4 -8.06 -0.84 -17.89
N GLY A 5 -8.59 -1.02 -19.10
CA GLY A 5 -7.77 -1.09 -20.32
C GLY A 5 -7.10 0.25 -20.66
N ILE A 6 -7.79 1.37 -20.41
CA ILE A 6 -7.20 2.71 -20.57
C ILE A 6 -6.12 2.94 -19.51
N LEU A 7 -6.40 2.68 -18.22
CA LEU A 7 -5.41 2.85 -17.15
C LEU A 7 -4.15 1.99 -17.37
N GLN A 8 -4.30 0.80 -17.95
CA GLN A 8 -3.16 -0.06 -18.27
C GLN A 8 -2.25 0.54 -19.34
N ARG A 9 -2.82 1.20 -20.36
CA ARG A 9 -2.04 1.90 -21.40
C ARG A 9 -1.37 3.16 -20.86
N GLU A 10 -2.05 3.90 -19.99
CA GLU A 10 -1.53 5.12 -19.38
C GLU A 10 -0.45 4.86 -18.33
N TYR A 11 -0.54 3.74 -17.62
CA TYR A 11 0.36 3.38 -16.52
C TYR A 11 0.87 1.93 -16.68
N PRO A 12 1.61 1.62 -17.76
CA PRO A 12 2.07 0.26 -18.03
C PRO A 12 3.08 -0.24 -16.99
N ASP A 13 3.79 0.67 -16.34
CA ASP A 13 4.82 0.45 -15.32
C ASP A 13 4.29 0.61 -13.88
N ALA A 14 2.97 0.71 -13.69
CA ALA A 14 2.39 0.87 -12.38
C ALA A 14 2.70 -0.33 -11.47
N ARG A 15 3.35 -0.05 -10.35
CA ARG A 15 3.78 -1.03 -9.35
C ARG A 15 3.88 -0.39 -7.99
N VAL A 16 4.14 -1.20 -6.97
CA VAL A 16 4.55 -0.66 -5.65
C VAL A 16 5.84 0.16 -5.81
N THR A 17 5.89 1.32 -5.17
CA THR A 17 7.00 2.29 -5.27
C THR A 17 8.00 2.17 -4.10
N LEU A 18 7.74 1.27 -3.15
CA LEU A 18 8.69 0.91 -2.10
C LEU A 18 9.76 -0.05 -2.66
N ASP A 19 11.02 0.20 -2.32
CA ASP A 19 12.14 -0.66 -2.70
C ASP A 19 12.23 -1.85 -1.73
N PHE A 20 12.24 -3.07 -2.27
CA PHE A 20 12.38 -4.30 -1.50
C PHE A 20 12.93 -5.44 -2.36
N LYS A 21 13.54 -6.44 -1.71
CA LYS A 21 14.06 -7.65 -2.35
C LYS A 21 13.32 -8.93 -1.91
N ASP A 22 12.67 -8.89 -0.77
CA ASP A 22 11.99 -10.02 -0.14
C ASP A 22 10.75 -9.57 0.66
N PRO A 23 9.89 -10.49 1.10
CA PRO A 23 8.68 -10.17 1.84
C PRO A 23 8.92 -9.43 3.16
N LEU A 24 10.04 -9.70 3.86
CA LEU A 24 10.39 -9.02 5.12
C LEU A 24 10.66 -7.53 4.86
N GLN A 25 11.46 -7.23 3.83
CA GLN A 25 11.77 -5.86 3.46
C GLN A 25 10.50 -5.08 3.07
N LEU A 26 9.60 -5.70 2.28
CA LEU A 26 8.32 -5.05 1.95
C LEU A 26 7.46 -4.80 3.18
N LEU A 27 7.39 -5.76 4.10
CA LEU A 27 6.64 -5.63 5.35
C LEU A 27 7.16 -4.44 6.19
N ILE A 28 8.47 -4.37 6.42
CA ILE A 28 9.08 -3.29 7.18
C ILE A 28 8.89 -1.94 6.47
N ALA A 29 9.15 -1.88 5.15
CA ALA A 29 8.94 -0.67 4.36
C ALA A 29 7.49 -0.18 4.43
N THR A 30 6.51 -1.09 4.39
CA THR A 30 5.08 -0.74 4.45
C THR A 30 4.69 -0.21 5.84
N ILE A 31 5.24 -0.76 6.93
CA ILE A 31 5.06 -0.20 8.28
C ILE A 31 5.64 1.22 8.34
N LEU A 32 6.80 1.45 7.74
CA LEU A 32 7.42 2.77 7.69
C LEU A 32 6.66 3.76 6.80
N ALA A 33 5.95 3.30 5.78
CA ALA A 33 5.19 4.13 4.85
C ALA A 33 3.90 4.73 5.45
N ALA A 34 3.48 4.30 6.65
CA ALA A 34 2.33 4.90 7.33
C ALA A 34 2.57 6.41 7.54
N GLN A 35 1.78 7.27 6.87
CA GLN A 35 1.89 8.74 6.88
C GLN A 35 3.32 9.25 6.52
N CYS A 36 4.00 8.58 5.59
CA CYS A 36 5.30 8.95 5.07
C CYS A 36 5.33 8.74 3.56
N THR A 37 6.13 9.51 2.83
CA THR A 37 6.28 9.32 1.39
C THR A 37 7.17 8.10 1.10
N ASP A 38 6.88 7.42 -0.01
CA ASP A 38 7.64 6.23 -0.43
C ASP A 38 9.12 6.57 -0.66
N GLU A 39 9.42 7.77 -1.23
CA GLU A 39 10.79 8.25 -1.45
C GLU A 39 11.56 8.37 -0.12
N ARG A 40 10.91 8.90 0.94
CA ARG A 40 11.53 9.02 2.25
C ARG A 40 11.77 7.65 2.87
N VAL A 41 10.81 6.74 2.72
CA VAL A 41 10.97 5.35 3.20
C VAL A 41 12.13 4.68 2.48
N ASN A 42 12.22 4.77 1.14
CA ASN A 42 13.29 4.16 0.36
C ASN A 42 14.68 4.68 0.75
N LEU A 43 14.81 5.98 1.05
CA LEU A 43 16.07 6.55 1.56
C LEU A 43 16.48 5.92 2.90
N VAL A 44 15.53 5.74 3.82
CA VAL A 44 15.81 5.17 5.15
C VAL A 44 16.08 3.67 5.06
N THR A 45 15.30 2.93 4.28
CA THR A 45 15.40 1.47 4.19
C THR A 45 16.69 1.01 3.51
N LYS A 46 17.31 1.84 2.67
CA LYS A 46 18.58 1.53 2.01
C LYS A 46 19.68 1.12 3.00
N ASP A 47 19.77 1.80 4.14
CA ASP A 47 20.78 1.49 5.16
C ASP A 47 20.20 0.57 6.24
N LEU A 48 18.90 0.72 6.54
CA LEU A 48 18.21 -0.13 7.51
C LEU A 48 18.29 -1.62 7.12
N PHE A 49 18.04 -1.98 5.85
CA PHE A 49 18.07 -3.35 5.37
C PHE A 49 19.47 -3.97 5.32
N LYS A 50 20.53 -3.14 5.26
CA LYS A 50 21.91 -3.64 5.41
C LYS A 50 22.20 -3.99 6.86
N LYS A 51 21.70 -3.18 7.80
CA LYS A 51 21.92 -3.37 9.22
C LYS A 51 21.07 -4.49 9.81
N TYR A 52 19.84 -4.64 9.34
CA TYR A 52 18.85 -5.64 9.81
C TYR A 52 18.43 -6.59 8.66
N PRO A 53 19.33 -7.46 8.19
CA PRO A 53 19.03 -8.33 7.03
C PRO A 53 18.08 -9.49 7.35
N LYS A 54 17.89 -9.83 8.64
CA LYS A 54 17.09 -10.96 9.08
C LYS A 54 15.99 -10.53 10.06
N THR A 55 14.92 -11.31 10.12
CA THR A 55 13.82 -11.11 11.07
C THR A 55 14.31 -11.06 12.53
N SER A 56 15.27 -11.92 12.88
CA SER A 56 15.86 -11.98 14.22
C SER A 56 16.59 -10.69 14.62
N ASP A 57 17.05 -9.92 13.64
CA ASP A 57 17.76 -8.67 13.90
C ASP A 57 16.77 -7.59 14.36
N TYR A 58 15.60 -7.50 13.70
CA TYR A 58 14.50 -6.64 14.15
C TYR A 58 13.94 -7.07 15.50
N ALA A 59 13.80 -8.38 15.74
CA ALA A 59 13.29 -8.91 17.02
C ALA A 59 14.15 -8.51 18.21
N ARG A 60 15.47 -8.34 18.00
CA ARG A 60 16.48 -8.00 19.02
C ARG A 60 16.97 -6.57 18.93
N ALA A 61 16.41 -5.74 18.04
CA ALA A 61 16.86 -4.37 17.86
C ALA A 61 16.66 -3.55 19.15
N ASP A 62 17.67 -2.74 19.48
CA ASP A 62 17.53 -1.74 20.54
C ASP A 62 16.53 -0.66 20.11
N LEU A 63 15.53 -0.42 20.96
CA LEU A 63 14.43 0.49 20.65
C LEU A 63 14.92 1.91 20.34
N LYS A 64 15.84 2.45 21.15
CA LYS A 64 16.31 3.83 20.98
C LYS A 64 17.15 3.98 19.73
N THR A 65 17.98 2.99 19.43
CA THR A 65 18.78 2.93 18.21
C THR A 65 17.87 2.90 16.98
N LEU A 66 16.88 2.00 16.94
CA LEU A 66 15.95 1.90 15.83
C LEU A 66 15.11 3.18 15.68
N GLU A 67 14.64 3.78 16.78
CA GLU A 67 13.95 5.08 16.75
C GLU A 67 14.80 6.17 16.08
N GLY A 68 16.09 6.22 16.37
CA GLY A 68 17.01 7.16 15.75
C GLY A 68 17.13 6.98 14.25
N GLU A 69 17.28 5.72 13.81
CA GLU A 69 17.49 5.36 12.41
C GLU A 69 16.27 5.66 11.53
N ILE A 70 15.06 5.44 12.04
CA ILE A 70 13.82 5.66 11.31
C ILE A 70 13.17 7.02 11.59
N ARG A 71 13.84 7.91 12.35
CA ARG A 71 13.25 9.17 12.84
C ARG A 71 12.63 10.02 11.74
N SER A 72 13.27 10.07 10.58
CA SER A 72 12.83 10.91 9.45
C SER A 72 11.54 10.40 8.77
N THR A 73 11.04 9.20 9.12
CA THR A 73 9.79 8.66 8.58
C THR A 73 8.54 9.17 9.33
N GLY A 74 8.70 9.94 10.41
CA GLY A 74 7.61 10.38 11.28
C GLY A 74 6.98 9.25 12.10
N PHE A 75 6.28 9.59 13.18
CA PHE A 75 5.68 8.61 14.11
C PHE A 75 6.64 7.48 14.53
N PHE A 76 7.93 7.76 14.51
CA PHE A 76 9.02 6.80 14.60
C PHE A 76 8.96 5.94 15.87
N ARG A 77 8.48 6.48 17.01
CA ARG A 77 8.38 5.71 18.27
C ARG A 77 7.39 4.55 18.15
N ASN A 78 6.22 4.81 17.57
CA ASN A 78 5.22 3.77 17.36
C ASN A 78 5.67 2.77 16.27
N LYS A 79 6.28 3.28 15.19
CA LYS A 79 6.84 2.45 14.13
C LYS A 79 7.95 1.53 14.63
N ALA A 80 8.89 2.04 15.44
CA ALA A 80 9.95 1.22 16.03
C ALA A 80 9.39 0.10 16.92
N LYS A 81 8.42 0.41 17.79
CA LYS A 81 7.73 -0.60 18.60
C LYS A 81 7.01 -1.64 17.73
N SER A 82 6.31 -1.21 16.68
CA SER A 82 5.64 -2.10 15.74
C SER A 82 6.62 -3.00 15.01
N ILE A 83 7.74 -2.48 14.53
CA ILE A 83 8.77 -3.25 13.82
C ILE A 83 9.41 -4.30 14.73
N ILE A 84 9.81 -3.92 15.95
CA ILE A 84 10.38 -4.87 16.93
C ILE A 84 9.35 -5.94 17.28
N GLY A 85 8.14 -5.54 17.64
CA GLY A 85 7.06 -6.49 17.96
C GLY A 85 6.70 -7.41 16.80
N CYS A 86 6.71 -6.88 15.58
CA CYS A 86 6.52 -7.66 14.36
C CYS A 86 7.65 -8.70 14.19
N GLY A 87 8.91 -8.31 14.34
CA GLY A 87 10.06 -9.21 14.31
C GLY A 87 9.96 -10.31 15.35
N GLN A 88 9.58 -9.96 16.60
CA GLN A 88 9.38 -10.92 17.67
C GLN A 88 8.26 -11.92 17.36
N ALA A 89 7.10 -11.43 16.88
CA ALA A 89 5.98 -12.27 16.49
C ALA A 89 6.35 -13.24 15.35
N LEU A 90 7.08 -12.74 14.35
CA LEU A 90 7.56 -13.58 13.24
C LEU A 90 8.49 -14.68 13.73
N VAL A 91 9.45 -14.37 14.62
CA VAL A 91 10.36 -15.38 15.19
C VAL A 91 9.60 -16.41 16.01
N GLN A 92 8.69 -15.96 16.88
CA GLN A 92 8.00 -16.84 17.84
C GLN A 92 6.93 -17.72 17.19
N LYS A 93 6.18 -17.19 16.22
CA LYS A 93 4.98 -17.84 15.67
C LYS A 93 5.16 -18.39 14.26
N PHE A 94 6.10 -17.84 13.49
CA PHE A 94 6.22 -18.12 12.06
C PHE A 94 7.64 -18.52 11.63
N ASN A 95 8.47 -19.01 12.55
CA ASN A 95 9.86 -19.44 12.31
C ASN A 95 10.69 -18.37 11.56
N GLY A 96 10.46 -17.09 11.83
CA GLY A 96 11.13 -15.97 11.20
C GLY A 96 10.67 -15.65 9.76
N GLN A 97 9.65 -16.33 9.26
CA GLN A 97 9.10 -16.13 7.91
C GLN A 97 7.89 -15.19 7.94
N VAL A 98 7.70 -14.40 6.89
CA VAL A 98 6.49 -13.60 6.71
C VAL A 98 5.35 -14.54 6.29
N PRO A 99 4.22 -14.56 7.02
CA PRO A 99 3.10 -15.44 6.70
C PRO A 99 2.43 -15.03 5.37
N ARG A 100 1.66 -15.97 4.81
CA ARG A 100 1.10 -15.85 3.45
C ARG A 100 -0.43 -15.78 3.42
N THR A 101 -1.07 -15.60 4.56
CA THR A 101 -2.52 -15.42 4.65
C THR A 101 -2.86 -14.06 5.25
N LEU A 102 -4.03 -13.53 4.89
CA LEU A 102 -4.52 -12.25 5.40
C LEU A 102 -4.69 -12.30 6.93
N GLU A 103 -5.25 -13.41 7.41
CA GLU A 103 -5.53 -13.66 8.81
C GLU A 103 -4.25 -13.61 9.65
N GLU A 104 -3.22 -14.34 9.22
CA GLU A 104 -1.94 -14.38 9.93
C GLU A 104 -1.20 -13.05 9.88
N LEU A 105 -1.17 -12.39 8.70
CA LEU A 105 -0.51 -11.09 8.53
C LEU A 105 -1.13 -10.02 9.44
N THR A 106 -2.45 -10.02 9.60
CA THR A 106 -3.13 -9.03 10.45
C THR A 106 -2.94 -9.27 11.95
N THR A 107 -2.38 -10.42 12.36
CA THR A 107 -1.96 -10.63 13.77
C THR A 107 -0.64 -9.94 14.12
N LEU A 108 0.11 -9.49 13.12
CA LEU A 108 1.42 -8.87 13.32
C LEU A 108 1.27 -7.40 13.78
N PRO A 109 2.07 -6.97 14.78
CA PRO A 109 2.08 -5.58 15.23
C PRO A 109 2.36 -4.59 14.09
N GLY A 110 1.49 -3.59 13.93
CA GLY A 110 1.62 -2.56 12.89
C GLY A 110 1.12 -2.98 11.50
N VAL A 111 0.51 -4.16 11.39
CA VAL A 111 -0.03 -4.70 10.14
C VAL A 111 -1.55 -4.73 10.18
N GLY A 112 -2.18 -3.79 9.49
CA GLY A 112 -3.62 -3.81 9.23
C GLY A 112 -3.95 -4.49 7.90
N ARG A 113 -5.25 -4.65 7.61
CA ARG A 113 -5.77 -5.28 6.38
C ARG A 113 -5.14 -4.72 5.09
N LYS A 114 -5.06 -3.38 4.97
CA LYS A 114 -4.40 -2.74 3.83
C LYS A 114 -2.95 -3.17 3.66
N THR A 115 -2.17 -3.18 4.76
CA THR A 115 -0.76 -3.59 4.73
C THR A 115 -0.63 -5.06 4.33
N ALA A 116 -1.47 -5.93 4.90
CA ALA A 116 -1.49 -7.34 4.55
C ALA A 116 -1.79 -7.55 3.05
N ASN A 117 -2.77 -6.85 2.48
CA ASN A 117 -3.08 -6.93 1.05
C ASN A 117 -1.93 -6.43 0.16
N ILE A 118 -1.18 -5.40 0.58
CA ILE A 118 0.04 -4.96 -0.13
C ILE A 118 1.08 -6.09 -0.15
N ILE A 119 1.32 -6.76 0.99
CA ILE A 119 2.28 -7.86 1.10
C ILE A 119 1.85 -9.03 0.24
N LEU A 120 0.59 -9.47 0.34
CA LEU A 120 0.05 -10.58 -0.43
C LEU A 120 0.20 -10.35 -1.94
N GLY A 121 -0.20 -9.17 -2.41
CA GLY A 121 -0.15 -8.83 -3.84
C GLY A 121 1.26 -8.70 -4.39
N ASN A 122 2.16 -8.03 -3.66
CA ASN A 122 3.45 -7.62 -4.22
C ASN A 122 4.61 -8.56 -3.86
N ALA A 123 4.58 -9.23 -2.71
CA ALA A 123 5.64 -10.15 -2.32
C ALA A 123 5.31 -11.62 -2.61
N PHE A 124 4.03 -11.98 -2.62
CA PHE A 124 3.62 -13.37 -2.82
C PHE A 124 2.85 -13.61 -4.13
N GLY A 125 2.56 -12.57 -4.91
CA GLY A 125 1.82 -12.69 -6.16
C GLY A 125 0.34 -13.11 -5.99
N GLN A 126 -0.18 -13.09 -4.77
CA GLN A 126 -1.58 -13.37 -4.47
C GLN A 126 -2.40 -12.12 -4.78
N GLN A 127 -3.41 -12.27 -5.63
CA GLN A 127 -4.23 -11.12 -6.01
C GLN A 127 -4.98 -10.55 -4.80
N ALA A 128 -4.76 -9.27 -4.53
CA ALA A 128 -5.36 -8.57 -3.40
C ALA A 128 -5.65 -7.10 -3.75
N ILE A 129 -6.66 -6.53 -3.10
CA ILE A 129 -7.04 -5.11 -3.26
C ILE A 129 -6.64 -4.37 -2.00
N ALA A 130 -5.69 -3.45 -2.12
CA ALA A 130 -5.26 -2.58 -1.04
C ALA A 130 -5.93 -1.21 -1.18
N VAL A 131 -6.91 -0.92 -0.33
CA VAL A 131 -7.66 0.33 -0.37
C VAL A 131 -6.93 1.41 0.42
N ASP A 132 -6.36 2.37 -0.30
CA ASP A 132 -5.81 3.60 0.29
C ASP A 132 -6.69 4.82 -0.03
N THR A 133 -6.26 5.99 0.38
CA THR A 133 -6.98 7.25 0.12
C THR A 133 -7.12 7.57 -1.37
N HIS A 134 -6.17 7.13 -2.21
CA HIS A 134 -6.25 7.30 -3.67
C HIS A 134 -7.23 6.30 -4.26
N VAL A 135 -7.14 5.03 -3.90
CA VAL A 135 -8.08 3.99 -4.36
C VAL A 135 -9.50 4.38 -3.96
N LYS A 136 -9.75 4.68 -2.67
CA LYS A 136 -11.06 5.13 -2.19
C LYS A 136 -11.59 6.28 -3.06
N ARG A 137 -10.84 7.37 -3.18
CA ARG A 137 -11.28 8.58 -3.89
C ARG A 137 -11.57 8.33 -5.37
N VAL A 138 -10.64 7.67 -6.06
CA VAL A 138 -10.77 7.45 -7.50
C VAL A 138 -11.94 6.51 -7.79
N THR A 139 -12.08 5.42 -7.03
CA THR A 139 -13.15 4.44 -7.25
C THR A 139 -14.54 4.99 -6.92
N HIS A 140 -14.65 5.87 -5.92
CA HIS A 140 -15.89 6.63 -5.69
C HIS A 140 -16.23 7.52 -6.89
N ARG A 141 -15.27 8.29 -7.41
CA ARG A 141 -15.50 9.16 -8.57
C ARG A 141 -15.86 8.39 -9.84
N LEU A 142 -15.34 7.17 -9.97
CA LEU A 142 -15.68 6.24 -11.04
C LEU A 142 -17.02 5.52 -10.84
N GLY A 143 -17.65 5.65 -9.67
CA GLY A 143 -18.87 4.93 -9.34
C GLY A 143 -18.67 3.43 -9.11
N TRP A 144 -17.44 2.99 -8.84
CA TRP A 144 -17.11 1.59 -8.58
C TRP A 144 -17.28 1.20 -7.12
N ALA A 145 -17.19 2.16 -6.22
CA ALA A 145 -17.42 1.97 -4.79
C ALA A 145 -18.34 3.07 -4.26
N LYS A 146 -19.15 2.73 -3.26
CA LYS A 146 -20.11 3.64 -2.60
C LYS A 146 -19.82 3.80 -1.13
N SER A 147 -19.25 2.79 -0.48
CA SER A 147 -18.95 2.78 0.95
C SER A 147 -17.81 3.73 1.29
N ASP A 148 -17.85 4.29 2.50
CA ASP A 148 -16.73 5.04 3.08
C ASP A 148 -15.74 4.18 3.85
N ASP A 149 -16.11 2.95 4.18
CA ASP A 149 -15.32 1.96 4.88
C ASP A 149 -14.35 1.26 3.92
N PRO A 150 -13.02 1.32 4.14
CA PRO A 150 -12.04 0.69 3.25
C PRO A 150 -12.24 -0.81 3.05
N ASP A 151 -12.67 -1.54 4.08
CA ASP A 151 -12.88 -2.99 3.98
C ASP A 151 -14.11 -3.30 3.10
N LYS A 152 -15.17 -2.51 3.21
CA LYS A 152 -16.34 -2.64 2.32
C LYS A 152 -16.00 -2.25 0.89
N ILE A 153 -15.22 -1.19 0.69
CA ILE A 153 -14.72 -0.79 -0.65
C ILE A 153 -13.92 -1.92 -1.29
N GLU A 154 -13.08 -2.63 -0.53
CA GLU A 154 -12.34 -3.80 -1.02
C GLU A 154 -13.29 -4.82 -1.65
N PHE A 155 -14.37 -5.20 -0.94
CA PHE A 155 -15.34 -6.16 -1.46
C PHE A 155 -16.13 -5.61 -2.66
N GLU A 156 -16.55 -4.35 -2.63
CA GLU A 156 -17.22 -3.71 -3.78
C GLU A 156 -16.32 -3.74 -5.04
N LEU A 157 -15.02 -3.54 -4.87
CA LEU A 157 -14.06 -3.57 -5.98
C LEU A 157 -13.76 -4.99 -6.49
N MET A 158 -13.83 -6.00 -5.63
CA MET A 158 -13.73 -7.41 -6.02
C MET A 158 -14.86 -7.82 -6.99
N GLU A 159 -16.04 -7.21 -6.88
CA GLU A 159 -17.16 -7.44 -7.78
C GLU A 159 -16.97 -6.78 -9.17
N VAL A 160 -16.25 -5.65 -9.20
CA VAL A 160 -16.08 -4.82 -10.41
C VAL A 160 -14.81 -5.17 -11.18
N ILE A 161 -13.75 -5.51 -10.47
CA ILE A 161 -12.42 -5.76 -11.03
C ILE A 161 -12.19 -7.28 -11.14
N PRO A 162 -11.81 -7.82 -12.32
CA PRO A 162 -11.44 -9.23 -12.44
C PRO A 162 -10.31 -9.60 -11.47
N GLN A 163 -10.42 -10.76 -10.82
CA GLN A 163 -9.50 -11.19 -9.77
C GLN A 163 -8.03 -11.13 -10.21
N ASN A 164 -7.72 -11.61 -11.40
CA ASN A 164 -6.36 -11.63 -11.95
C ASN A 164 -5.76 -10.24 -12.19
N ARG A 165 -6.50 -9.16 -11.90
CA ARG A 165 -6.07 -7.76 -12.07
C ARG A 165 -6.09 -6.95 -10.78
N TRP A 166 -6.48 -7.49 -9.64
CA TRP A 166 -6.69 -6.75 -8.41
C TRP A 166 -5.48 -5.92 -7.99
N THR A 167 -4.33 -6.55 -7.85
CA THR A 167 -3.10 -5.86 -7.42
C THR A 167 -2.66 -4.80 -8.42
N LEU A 168 -2.62 -5.14 -9.71
CA LEU A 168 -2.22 -4.20 -10.77
C LEU A 168 -3.20 -3.03 -10.88
N ALA A 169 -4.50 -3.29 -10.83
CA ALA A 169 -5.52 -2.25 -10.89
C ALA A 169 -5.38 -1.25 -9.74
N CYS A 170 -5.08 -1.71 -8.52
CA CYS A 170 -4.81 -0.83 -7.38
C CYS A 170 -3.63 0.12 -7.68
N HIS A 171 -2.51 -0.39 -8.20
CA HIS A 171 -1.38 0.45 -8.55
C HIS A 171 -1.74 1.48 -9.62
N GLN A 172 -2.43 1.07 -10.68
CA GLN A 172 -2.87 1.96 -11.75
C GLN A 172 -3.82 3.05 -11.24
N ILE A 173 -4.75 2.71 -10.36
CA ILE A 173 -5.66 3.65 -9.71
C ILE A 173 -4.90 4.62 -8.81
N VAL A 174 -3.91 4.17 -8.05
CA VAL A 174 -3.05 5.03 -7.22
C VAL A 174 -2.27 6.01 -8.10
N PHE A 175 -1.65 5.54 -9.18
CA PHE A 175 -0.91 6.40 -10.12
C PHE A 175 -1.83 7.44 -10.76
N HIS A 176 -3.02 7.03 -11.20
CA HIS A 176 -4.04 7.94 -11.71
C HIS A 176 -4.47 8.98 -10.67
N GLY A 177 -4.68 8.54 -9.44
CA GLY A 177 -5.05 9.40 -8.31
C GLY A 177 -3.96 10.40 -7.92
N ARG A 178 -2.70 10.05 -8.07
CA ARG A 178 -1.55 10.94 -7.81
C ARG A 178 -1.33 11.95 -8.92
N ARG A 179 -1.51 11.56 -10.19
CA ARG A 179 -1.12 12.35 -11.39
C ARG A 179 -2.26 13.16 -11.99
N VAL A 180 -3.48 12.62 -12.03
CA VAL A 180 -4.62 13.19 -12.76
C VAL A 180 -5.82 13.43 -11.86
N CYS A 181 -6.31 12.39 -11.20
CA CYS A 181 -7.52 12.45 -10.37
C CYS A 181 -7.20 12.91 -8.94
N MET A 182 -6.53 14.05 -8.79
CA MET A 182 -6.09 14.60 -7.50
C MET A 182 -7.27 14.93 -6.58
N ALA A 183 -7.03 14.97 -5.25
CA ALA A 183 -8.05 15.27 -4.26
C ALA A 183 -8.64 16.68 -4.47
N LYS A 184 -7.75 17.66 -4.62
CA LYS A 184 -8.10 19.04 -4.96
C LYS A 184 -7.79 19.28 -6.44
N LYS A 185 -8.72 19.88 -7.17
CA LYS A 185 -8.56 20.25 -8.60
C LYS A 185 -8.17 19.05 -9.50
N PRO A 186 -9.00 18.01 -9.62
CA PRO A 186 -8.75 16.92 -10.55
C PRO A 186 -8.71 17.45 -12.00
N GLN A 187 -7.81 16.93 -12.81
CA GLN A 187 -7.61 17.36 -14.20
C GLN A 187 -8.60 16.62 -15.13
N CYS A 188 -9.90 16.87 -14.95
CA CYS A 188 -10.96 16.15 -15.68
C CYS A 188 -10.94 16.43 -17.19
N SER A 189 -10.55 17.63 -17.63
CA SER A 189 -10.47 18.02 -19.04
C SER A 189 -9.46 17.20 -19.84
N THR A 190 -8.33 16.80 -19.21
CA THR A 190 -7.26 16.01 -19.83
C THR A 190 -7.27 14.55 -19.38
N CYS A 191 -8.24 14.15 -18.56
CA CYS A 191 -8.29 12.82 -17.99
C CYS A 191 -8.59 11.75 -19.06
N PRO A 192 -7.76 10.70 -19.19
CA PRO A 192 -7.92 9.68 -20.24
C PRO A 192 -9.23 8.88 -20.10
N VAL A 193 -9.82 8.85 -18.90
CA VAL A 193 -11.08 8.14 -18.63
C VAL A 193 -12.29 9.08 -18.53
N ALA A 194 -12.15 10.39 -18.79
CA ALA A 194 -13.19 11.40 -18.59
C ALA A 194 -14.53 11.05 -19.25
N LYS A 195 -14.50 10.50 -20.49
CA LYS A 195 -15.71 10.11 -21.24
C LYS A 195 -16.48 8.94 -20.63
N LEU A 196 -15.85 8.15 -19.78
CA LEU A 196 -16.43 6.97 -19.12
C LEU A 196 -16.66 7.17 -17.63
N CYS A 197 -16.20 8.30 -17.07
CA CYS A 197 -16.24 8.61 -15.65
C CYS A 197 -17.50 9.43 -15.31
N PRO A 198 -18.37 8.96 -14.38
CA PRO A 198 -19.53 9.74 -13.94
C PRO A 198 -19.17 10.94 -13.08
N LYS A 199 -17.87 11.08 -12.68
CA LYS A 199 -17.33 12.21 -11.90
C LYS A 199 -18.05 12.44 -10.56
N ILE A 200 -18.46 11.38 -9.88
CA ILE A 200 -19.21 11.47 -8.62
C ILE A 200 -18.44 12.28 -7.59
N GLY A 201 -19.07 13.33 -7.02
CA GLY A 201 -18.46 14.20 -6.01
C GLY A 201 -17.34 15.12 -6.52
N VAL A 202 -17.18 15.26 -7.84
CA VAL A 202 -16.27 16.25 -8.43
C VAL A 202 -17.04 17.56 -8.64
N VAL A 203 -16.61 18.61 -7.93
CA VAL A 203 -17.10 19.98 -8.19
C VAL A 203 -16.15 20.58 -9.23
N GLU A 204 -16.61 20.68 -10.48
CA GLU A 204 -15.90 21.46 -11.50
C GLU A 204 -16.04 22.94 -11.10
N LYS A 205 -14.93 23.60 -10.76
CA LYS A 205 -14.92 25.06 -10.67
C LYS A 205 -14.65 25.56 -12.07
N GLU A 206 -15.60 26.32 -12.58
CA GLU A 206 -15.42 27.14 -13.78
C GLU A 206 -14.20 28.05 -13.66
#